data_2693348b0a2d5063d631629a9adc9165
#
_entry.id   2693348b0a2d5063d631629a9adc9165
#
_cell.length_a   1.000
_cell.length_b   1.000
_cell.length_c   1.000
_cell.angle_alpha   90.00
_cell.angle_beta   90.00
_cell.angle_gamma   90.00
#
_symmetry.space_group_name_H-M   'P 1'
#
loop_
_entity.id
_entity.type
_entity.pdbx_description
1 polymer ?
#
loop_
_entity_poly.entity_id
_entity_poly.type
_entity_poly.pdbx_seq_one_letter_code
_entity_poly.pdbx_strand_id
1 'polypeptide(L)'
;MEKDGWKLIGICGIYCGDCPSYLAHQTNDIGELEARAQRMGFTIEEIRCGGCHSDNVMPFCMECRHGFRQCAKEHGVTWCFECRDFPCQRLEDFKDIHIENGISHHKHLINELCYLKENGVEDWLIKKEREGCCPQCGKRLYWCTRTCPDCGTGIR
;
A
#
# COMPACT_ATOMS: atom_id res chain seq x y z
N MET A 1 -7.64 -17.79 2.24
CA MET A 1 -6.61 -16.73 2.17
C MET A 1 -5.33 -17.32 1.59
N GLU A 2 -4.71 -16.66 0.65
CA GLU A 2 -3.41 -17.10 0.12
C GLU A 2 -2.38 -17.09 1.25
N LYS A 3 -1.55 -18.16 1.30
CA LYS A 3 -0.48 -18.32 2.31
C LYS A 3 0.51 -17.14 2.36
N ASP A 4 0.51 -16.28 1.35
CA ASP A 4 1.46 -15.18 1.14
C ASP A 4 0.86 -13.78 1.30
N GLY A 5 -0.36 -13.64 1.84
CA GLY A 5 -1.02 -12.34 2.02
C GLY A 5 -0.19 -11.33 2.84
N TRP A 6 0.63 -11.81 3.76
CA TRP A 6 1.56 -10.98 4.54
C TRP A 6 2.55 -10.18 3.66
N LYS A 7 2.86 -10.65 2.45
CA LYS A 7 3.74 -9.95 1.49
C LYS A 7 3.16 -8.63 0.98
N LEU A 8 1.84 -8.45 1.13
CA LEU A 8 1.15 -7.20 0.80
C LEU A 8 1.22 -6.14 1.90
N ILE A 9 1.80 -6.47 3.04
CA ILE A 9 2.01 -5.53 4.14
C ILE A 9 3.37 -4.87 3.93
N GLY A 10 3.40 -3.60 3.56
CA GLY A 10 4.64 -2.84 3.45
C GLY A 10 5.39 -2.76 4.78
N ILE A 11 6.70 -2.62 4.74
CA ILE A 11 7.56 -2.47 5.93
C ILE A 11 7.02 -1.35 6.85
N CYS A 12 6.57 -0.24 6.25
CA CYS A 12 5.99 0.91 6.96
C CYS A 12 4.49 0.77 7.25
N GLY A 13 3.86 -0.37 6.95
CA GLY A 13 2.44 -0.63 7.20
C GLY A 13 1.49 -0.20 6.07
N ILE A 14 2.00 0.25 4.92
CA ILE A 14 1.16 0.50 3.75
C ILE A 14 0.62 -0.83 3.22
N TYR A 15 -0.66 -0.85 2.84
CA TYR A 15 -1.25 -2.00 2.19
C TYR A 15 -1.01 -1.97 0.68
N CYS A 16 -0.23 -2.93 0.17
CA CYS A 16 0.03 -3.05 -1.26
C CYS A 16 -1.22 -3.51 -2.05
N GLY A 17 -2.13 -4.22 -1.41
CA GLY A 17 -3.30 -4.81 -2.07
C GLY A 17 -4.34 -3.82 -2.62
N ASP A 18 -4.30 -2.54 -2.23
CA ASP A 18 -5.11 -1.45 -2.81
C ASP A 18 -4.25 -0.43 -3.58
N CYS A 19 -2.96 -0.70 -3.73
CA CYS A 19 -2.05 0.14 -4.51
C CYS A 19 -2.38 0.03 -6.01
N PRO A 20 -2.55 1.15 -6.72
CA PRO A 20 -2.83 1.11 -8.15
C PRO A 20 -1.80 0.35 -8.98
N SER A 21 -0.50 0.48 -8.71
CA SER A 21 0.55 -0.26 -9.44
C SER A 21 0.45 -1.78 -9.21
N TYR A 22 0.11 -2.20 -7.99
CA TYR A 22 -0.10 -3.61 -7.68
C TYR A 22 -1.38 -4.14 -8.33
N LEU A 23 -2.53 -3.51 -8.09
CA LEU A 23 -3.82 -3.96 -8.63
C LEU A 23 -3.86 -3.94 -10.15
N ALA A 24 -3.36 -2.88 -10.78
CA ALA A 24 -3.29 -2.80 -12.25
C ALA A 24 -2.39 -3.90 -12.84
N HIS A 25 -1.31 -4.28 -12.13
CA HIS A 25 -0.50 -5.43 -12.53
C HIS A 25 -1.28 -6.74 -12.40
N GLN A 26 -1.96 -6.99 -11.27
CA GLN A 26 -2.72 -8.23 -11.04
C GLN A 26 -3.89 -8.41 -12.02
N THR A 27 -4.58 -7.31 -12.37
CA THR A 27 -5.73 -7.32 -13.29
C THR A 27 -5.34 -7.10 -14.75
N ASN A 28 -4.05 -6.86 -15.03
CA ASN A 28 -3.54 -6.46 -16.34
C ASN A 28 -4.29 -5.24 -16.93
N ASP A 29 -4.58 -4.26 -16.08
CA ASP A 29 -5.19 -2.99 -16.47
C ASP A 29 -4.13 -2.11 -17.15
N ILE A 30 -4.02 -2.28 -18.47
CA ILE A 30 -3.01 -1.57 -19.29
C ILE A 30 -3.24 -0.06 -19.25
N GLY A 31 -4.50 0.40 -19.25
CA GLY A 31 -4.82 1.83 -19.21
C GLY A 31 -4.31 2.51 -17.93
N GLU A 32 -4.51 1.90 -16.78
CA GLU A 32 -3.98 2.42 -15.51
C GLU A 32 -2.44 2.33 -15.46
N LEU A 33 -1.87 1.23 -15.95
CA LEU A 33 -0.41 1.07 -16.01
C LEU A 33 0.24 2.15 -16.88
N GLU A 34 -0.31 2.43 -18.08
CA GLU A 34 0.16 3.50 -18.97
C GLU A 34 0.04 4.88 -18.32
N ALA A 35 -1.12 5.20 -17.74
CA ALA A 35 -1.34 6.47 -17.07
C ALA A 35 -0.36 6.70 -15.91
N ARG A 36 -0.07 5.67 -15.12
CA ARG A 36 0.91 5.75 -14.05
C ARG A 36 2.33 5.87 -14.55
N ALA A 37 2.72 5.06 -15.54
CA ALA A 37 4.03 5.10 -16.17
C ALA A 37 4.34 6.51 -16.69
N GLN A 38 3.42 7.10 -17.42
CA GLN A 38 3.54 8.47 -17.94
C GLN A 38 3.67 9.52 -16.80
N ARG A 39 2.79 9.44 -15.79
CA ARG A 39 2.77 10.39 -14.67
C ARG A 39 4.04 10.33 -13.82
N MET A 40 4.63 9.15 -13.67
CA MET A 40 5.79 8.91 -12.81
C MET A 40 7.12 8.91 -13.57
N GLY A 41 7.11 8.96 -14.91
CA GLY A 41 8.31 8.96 -15.74
C GLY A 41 9.00 7.59 -15.84
N PHE A 42 8.22 6.50 -15.78
CA PHE A 42 8.68 5.12 -15.89
C PHE A 42 8.08 4.41 -17.11
N THR A 43 8.59 3.24 -17.44
CA THR A 43 7.97 2.31 -18.40
C THR A 43 6.84 1.53 -17.74
N ILE A 44 5.97 0.90 -18.55
CA ILE A 44 4.89 0.03 -18.04
C ILE A 44 5.49 -1.14 -17.24
N GLU A 45 6.57 -1.73 -17.71
CA GLU A 45 7.26 -2.84 -17.06
C GLU A 45 7.77 -2.45 -15.68
N GLU A 46 8.33 -1.26 -15.54
CA GLU A 46 8.82 -0.73 -14.26
C GLU A 46 7.68 -0.41 -13.27
N ILE A 47 6.50 -0.02 -13.77
CA ILE A 47 5.33 0.26 -12.92
C ILE A 47 4.64 -1.02 -12.43
N ARG A 48 4.78 -2.14 -13.13
CA ARG A 48 4.26 -3.43 -12.66
C ARG A 48 4.90 -3.78 -11.33
N CYS A 49 4.07 -4.05 -10.32
CA CYS A 49 4.54 -4.28 -8.96
C CYS A 49 3.89 -5.52 -8.35
N GLY A 50 4.70 -6.37 -7.73
CA GLY A 50 4.24 -7.56 -7.01
C GLY A 50 4.04 -7.35 -5.50
N GLY A 51 4.22 -6.11 -5.01
CA GLY A 51 4.15 -5.78 -3.58
C GLY A 51 5.52 -5.62 -2.93
N CYS A 52 5.53 -5.06 -1.71
CA CYS A 52 6.76 -4.62 -1.03
C CYS A 52 7.79 -5.74 -0.77
N HIS A 53 7.35 -6.97 -0.59
CA HIS A 53 8.20 -8.14 -0.31
C HIS A 53 8.36 -9.09 -1.50
N SER A 54 7.98 -8.64 -2.72
CA SER A 54 8.21 -9.41 -3.95
C SER A 54 9.57 -9.07 -4.57
N ASP A 55 9.97 -9.90 -5.54
CA ASP A 55 11.16 -9.64 -6.37
C ASP A 55 10.91 -8.58 -7.45
N ASN A 56 9.63 -8.31 -7.76
CA ASN A 56 9.22 -7.29 -8.72
C ASN A 56 8.56 -6.11 -7.99
N VAL A 57 9.37 -5.17 -7.57
CA VAL A 57 8.94 -3.95 -6.87
C VAL A 57 9.24 -2.74 -7.76
N MET A 58 8.26 -1.86 -7.96
CA MET A 58 8.47 -0.65 -8.74
C MET A 58 9.65 0.18 -8.18
N PRO A 59 10.42 0.91 -9.04
CA PRO A 59 11.68 1.55 -8.65
C PRO A 59 11.56 2.50 -7.46
N PHE A 60 10.50 3.31 -7.42
CA PHE A 60 10.26 4.26 -6.33
C PHE A 60 10.17 3.57 -4.96
N CYS A 61 9.52 2.40 -4.88
CA CYS A 61 9.40 1.62 -3.64
C CYS A 61 10.65 0.77 -3.39
N MET A 62 11.35 0.32 -4.44
CA MET A 62 12.60 -0.43 -4.31
C MET A 62 13.68 0.43 -3.67
N GLU A 63 13.88 1.63 -4.15
CA GLU A 63 14.83 2.60 -3.58
C GLU A 63 14.42 3.05 -2.18
N CYS A 64 13.12 3.05 -1.91
CA CYS A 64 12.53 3.48 -0.63
C CYS A 64 13.15 4.77 -0.10
N ARG A 65 12.95 5.87 -0.81
CA ARG A 65 13.54 7.20 -0.51
C ARG A 65 13.33 7.67 0.92
N HIS A 66 12.33 7.12 1.61
CA HIS A 66 12.07 7.40 3.02
C HIS A 66 12.90 6.53 3.98
N GLY A 67 13.71 5.63 3.43
CA GLY A 67 14.68 4.84 4.18
C GLY A 67 14.12 3.72 5.04
N PHE A 68 12.85 3.32 4.88
CA PHE A 68 12.25 2.25 5.70
C PHE A 68 12.90 0.89 5.46
N ARG A 69 13.28 0.57 4.22
CA ARG A 69 13.95 -0.71 3.90
C ARG A 69 15.30 -0.82 4.60
N GLN A 70 16.10 0.23 4.52
CA GLN A 70 17.41 0.26 5.16
C GLN A 70 17.27 0.23 6.70
N CYS A 71 16.35 1.04 7.23
CA CYS A 71 16.06 1.09 8.67
C CYS A 71 15.62 -0.27 9.21
N ALA A 72 14.67 -0.96 8.54
CA ALA A 72 14.22 -2.28 8.97
C ALA A 72 15.37 -3.31 8.98
N LYS A 73 16.23 -3.27 7.95
CA LYS A 73 17.42 -4.13 7.89
C LYS A 73 18.38 -3.87 9.04
N GLU A 74 18.64 -2.60 9.36
CA GLU A 74 19.54 -2.20 10.46
C GLU A 74 19.00 -2.61 11.84
N HIS A 75 17.66 -2.59 12.02
CA HIS A 75 17.01 -2.99 13.27
C HIS A 75 16.63 -4.47 13.32
N GLY A 76 16.82 -5.23 12.23
CA GLY A 76 16.50 -6.66 12.15
C GLY A 76 15.01 -6.96 12.28
N VAL A 77 14.14 -6.09 11.73
CA VAL A 77 12.69 -6.21 11.78
C VAL A 77 12.09 -6.38 10.39
N THR A 78 10.92 -7.03 10.30
CA THR A 78 10.15 -7.15 9.06
C THR A 78 9.24 -5.94 8.87
N TRP A 79 8.59 -5.48 9.93
CA TRP A 79 7.70 -4.33 9.94
C TRP A 79 8.06 -3.33 11.01
N CYS A 80 7.76 -2.06 10.77
CA CYS A 80 8.09 -0.97 11.69
C CYS A 80 7.52 -1.16 13.10
N PHE A 81 6.36 -1.81 13.26
CA PHE A 81 5.77 -2.04 14.59
C PHE A 81 6.56 -3.02 15.48
N GLU A 82 7.48 -3.80 14.91
CA GLU A 82 8.35 -4.70 15.65
C GLU A 82 9.57 -3.98 16.24
N CYS A 83 9.85 -2.76 15.75
CA CYS A 83 10.96 -1.97 16.22
C CYS A 83 10.70 -1.46 17.66
N ARG A 84 11.74 -1.48 18.50
CA ARG A 84 11.69 -0.93 19.88
C ARG A 84 11.38 0.56 19.92
N ASP A 85 11.72 1.30 18.84
CA ASP A 85 11.53 2.74 18.74
C ASP A 85 10.17 3.13 18.12
N PHE A 86 9.28 2.15 17.93
CA PHE A 86 7.95 2.37 17.37
C PHE A 86 6.96 2.98 18.40
N PRO A 87 6.16 3.99 18.01
CA PRO A 87 6.23 4.77 16.77
C PRO A 87 7.39 5.80 16.80
N CYS A 88 8.05 5.98 15.68
CA CYS A 88 9.22 6.85 15.58
C CYS A 88 8.94 8.10 14.72
N GLN A 89 9.82 9.11 14.84
CA GLN A 89 9.70 10.38 14.09
C GLN A 89 9.62 10.16 12.57
N ARG A 90 10.34 9.17 12.02
CA ARG A 90 10.28 8.82 10.59
C ARG A 90 8.87 8.46 10.13
N LEU A 91 8.11 7.72 10.92
CA LEU A 91 6.70 7.40 10.61
C LEU A 91 5.79 8.62 10.74
N GLU A 92 6.03 9.46 11.76
CA GLU A 92 5.30 10.71 11.94
C GLU A 92 5.48 11.65 10.74
N ASP A 93 6.72 11.82 10.28
CA ASP A 93 7.04 12.67 9.13
C ASP A 93 6.47 12.10 7.81
N PHE A 94 6.31 10.78 7.74
CA PHE A 94 5.83 10.08 6.54
C PHE A 94 4.32 10.13 6.35
N LYS A 95 3.53 10.27 7.41
CA LYS A 95 2.06 10.16 7.35
C LYS A 95 1.37 11.20 6.46
N ASP A 96 1.98 12.36 6.25
CA ASP A 96 1.35 13.50 5.59
C ASP A 96 1.89 13.81 4.18
N ILE A 97 2.80 12.99 3.64
CA ILE A 97 3.55 13.34 2.42
C ILE A 97 2.98 12.81 1.11
N HIS A 98 2.02 11.89 1.11
CA HIS A 98 1.46 11.34 -0.12
C HIS A 98 -0.05 11.57 -0.21
N ILE A 99 -0.43 12.51 -1.07
CA ILE A 99 -1.84 12.86 -1.32
C ILE A 99 -2.15 12.67 -2.81
N GLU A 100 -3.16 11.87 -3.11
CA GLU A 100 -3.69 11.67 -4.46
C GLU A 100 -5.22 11.80 -4.43
N ASN A 101 -5.79 12.55 -5.36
CA ASN A 101 -7.23 12.86 -5.40
C ASN A 101 -7.77 13.46 -4.08
N GLY A 102 -6.93 14.21 -3.33
CA GLY A 102 -7.26 14.77 -2.03
C GLY A 102 -7.40 13.75 -0.90
N ILE A 103 -6.96 12.51 -1.10
CA ILE A 103 -6.88 11.47 -0.08
C ILE A 103 -5.41 11.33 0.34
N SER A 104 -5.13 11.41 1.64
CA SER A 104 -3.80 11.13 2.18
C SER A 104 -3.64 9.63 2.38
N HIS A 105 -2.73 9.01 1.63
CA HIS A 105 -2.47 7.57 1.67
C HIS A 105 -1.94 7.08 3.03
N HIS A 106 -1.09 7.90 3.65
CA HIS A 106 -0.35 7.50 4.83
C HIS A 106 -0.95 8.02 6.15
N LYS A 107 -2.01 8.82 6.10
CA LYS A 107 -2.57 9.53 7.26
C LYS A 107 -2.81 8.65 8.49
N HIS A 108 -3.26 7.42 8.29
CA HIS A 108 -3.61 6.48 9.36
C HIS A 108 -2.55 5.40 9.59
N LEU A 109 -1.38 5.53 8.99
CA LEU A 109 -0.32 4.53 8.96
C LEU A 109 0.08 4.01 10.35
N ILE A 110 0.27 4.90 11.31
CA ILE A 110 0.66 4.51 12.69
C ILE A 110 -0.48 3.73 13.36
N ASN A 111 -1.74 4.17 13.20
CA ASN A 111 -2.89 3.47 13.74
C ASN A 111 -3.05 2.08 13.10
N GLU A 112 -2.80 1.95 11.81
CA GLU A 112 -2.80 0.67 11.10
C GLU A 112 -1.70 -0.26 11.60
N LEU A 113 -0.50 0.25 11.86
CA LEU A 113 0.59 -0.51 12.45
C LEU A 113 0.29 -0.94 13.90
N CYS A 114 -0.35 -0.07 14.69
CA CYS A 114 -0.82 -0.44 16.03
C CYS A 114 -1.87 -1.56 15.96
N TYR A 115 -2.86 -1.42 15.08
CA TYR A 115 -3.87 -2.46 14.88
C TYR A 115 -3.25 -3.79 14.45
N LEU A 116 -2.31 -3.76 13.50
CA LEU A 116 -1.58 -4.95 13.05
C LEU A 116 -0.80 -5.62 14.20
N LYS A 117 -0.15 -4.82 15.06
CA LYS A 117 0.57 -5.29 16.24
C LYS A 117 -0.35 -5.98 17.26
N GLU A 118 -1.54 -5.43 17.47
CA GLU A 118 -2.50 -5.89 18.49
C GLU A 118 -3.32 -7.09 18.03
N ASN A 119 -3.71 -7.14 16.74
CA ASN A 119 -4.67 -8.11 16.22
C ASN A 119 -4.04 -9.16 15.29
N GLY A 120 -2.80 -8.93 14.87
CA GLY A 120 -2.08 -9.85 13.99
C GLY A 120 -2.36 -9.65 12.51
N VAL A 121 -1.57 -10.36 11.72
CA VAL A 121 -1.54 -10.25 10.25
C VAL A 121 -2.87 -10.64 9.62
N GLU A 122 -3.48 -11.74 10.08
CA GLU A 122 -4.69 -12.29 9.48
C GLU A 122 -5.88 -11.35 9.61
N ASP A 123 -6.14 -10.87 10.83
CA ASP A 123 -7.25 -9.95 11.11
C ASP A 123 -7.07 -8.62 10.38
N TRP A 124 -5.82 -8.12 10.33
CA TRP A 124 -5.52 -6.90 9.60
C TRP A 124 -5.75 -7.05 8.09
N LEU A 125 -5.35 -8.18 7.49
CA LEU A 125 -5.61 -8.45 6.07
C LEU A 125 -7.10 -8.55 5.77
N ILE A 126 -7.89 -9.24 6.59
CA ILE A 126 -9.36 -9.31 6.46
C ILE A 126 -9.98 -7.91 6.51
N LYS A 127 -9.52 -7.08 7.45
CA LYS A 127 -9.94 -5.67 7.55
C LYS A 127 -9.64 -4.90 6.27
N LYS A 128 -8.40 -4.98 5.76
CA LYS A 128 -7.95 -4.27 4.55
C LYS A 128 -8.66 -4.75 3.28
N GLU A 129 -8.89 -6.04 3.14
CA GLU A 129 -9.67 -6.61 2.05
C GLU A 129 -11.09 -6.01 1.99
N ARG A 130 -11.76 -5.92 3.13
CA ARG A 130 -13.10 -5.33 3.23
C ARG A 130 -13.10 -3.83 2.95
N GLU A 131 -12.16 -3.09 3.53
CA GLU A 131 -12.03 -1.63 3.36
C GLU A 131 -11.67 -1.22 1.93
N GLY A 132 -10.93 -2.08 1.21
CA GLY A 132 -10.51 -1.87 -0.17
C GLY A 132 -11.60 -2.13 -1.22
N CYS A 133 -12.82 -2.47 -0.82
CA CYS A 133 -13.93 -2.75 -1.73
C CYS A 133 -15.02 -1.69 -1.67
N CYS A 134 -15.71 -1.50 -2.80
CA CYS A 134 -16.91 -0.66 -2.85
C CYS A 134 -18.01 -1.24 -1.95
N PRO A 135 -18.56 -0.46 -1.00
CA PRO A 135 -19.58 -0.96 -0.08
C PRO A 135 -20.90 -1.31 -0.79
N GLN A 136 -21.14 -0.79 -1.98
CA GLN A 136 -22.36 -1.02 -2.74
C GLN A 136 -22.29 -2.24 -3.65
N CYS A 137 -21.19 -2.40 -4.43
CA CYS A 137 -21.10 -3.45 -5.45
C CYS A 137 -19.95 -4.44 -5.24
N GLY A 138 -19.11 -4.26 -4.22
CA GLY A 138 -17.99 -5.13 -3.92
C GLY A 138 -16.77 -4.98 -4.84
N LYS A 139 -16.80 -4.04 -5.82
CA LYS A 139 -15.65 -3.79 -6.70
C LYS A 139 -14.40 -3.46 -5.90
N ARG A 140 -13.30 -4.14 -6.19
CA ARG A 140 -11.99 -3.78 -5.65
C ARG A 140 -11.56 -2.40 -6.14
N LEU A 141 -11.12 -1.55 -5.24
CA LEU A 141 -10.81 -0.15 -5.49
C LEU A 141 -9.34 0.16 -5.20
N TYR A 142 -8.84 1.18 -5.88
CA TYR A 142 -7.58 1.80 -5.50
C TYR A 142 -7.76 2.66 -4.24
N TRP A 143 -6.75 2.77 -3.41
CA TRP A 143 -6.80 3.58 -2.18
C TRP A 143 -7.19 5.05 -2.45
N CYS A 144 -6.89 5.58 -3.64
CA CYS A 144 -7.18 6.96 -4.07
C CYS A 144 -8.53 7.12 -4.80
N THR A 145 -9.37 6.08 -4.86
CA THR A 145 -10.67 6.13 -5.53
C THR A 145 -11.67 6.98 -4.77
N ARG A 146 -12.27 7.97 -5.44
CA ARG A 146 -13.34 8.83 -4.91
C ARG A 146 -14.74 8.34 -5.23
N THR A 147 -14.89 7.75 -6.40
CA THR A 147 -16.17 7.27 -6.91
C THR A 147 -15.95 5.90 -7.54
N CYS A 148 -16.79 4.95 -7.19
CA CYS A 148 -16.71 3.59 -7.75
C CYS A 148 -16.95 3.65 -9.26
N PRO A 149 -16.02 3.11 -10.09
CA PRO A 149 -16.17 3.16 -11.54
C PRO A 149 -17.31 2.29 -12.06
N ASP A 150 -17.72 1.25 -11.31
CA ASP A 150 -18.75 0.30 -11.75
C ASP A 150 -20.16 0.76 -11.38
N CYS A 151 -20.39 1.32 -10.19
CA CYS A 151 -21.75 1.68 -9.73
C CYS A 151 -21.95 3.16 -9.41
N GLY A 152 -20.94 4.00 -9.54
CA GLY A 152 -21.02 5.45 -9.30
C GLY A 152 -21.13 5.86 -7.83
N THR A 153 -21.07 4.93 -6.88
CA THR A 153 -21.13 5.26 -5.45
C THR A 153 -19.91 6.07 -5.01
N GLY A 154 -20.16 7.16 -4.26
CA GLY A 154 -19.09 7.91 -3.59
C GLY A 154 -18.43 7.07 -2.50
N ILE A 155 -17.09 7.07 -2.45
CA ILE A 155 -16.31 6.19 -1.56
C ILE A 155 -15.72 6.97 -0.38
N ARG A 156 -15.12 8.13 -0.64
CA ARG A 156 -14.35 8.91 0.37
C ARG A 156 -14.47 10.40 0.16
#